data_a33a7dcaacfb6a8c0ccaddeeecdd9867
#
_entry.id   a33a7dcaacfb6a8c0ccaddeeecdd9867
#
_cell.length_a   1.000
_cell.length_b   1.000
_cell.length_c   1.000
_cell.angle_alpha   90.00
_cell.angle_beta   90.00
_cell.angle_gamma   90.00
#
_symmetry.space_group_name_H-M   'P 1'
#
loop_
_entity.id
_entity.type
_entity.pdbx_description
1 polymer ?
#
loop_
_entity_poly.entity_id
_entity_poly.type
_entity_poly.pdbx_seq_one_letter_code
_entity_poly.pdbx_strand_id
1 'polypeptide(L)'
;MDRAGATPKSAAGRTACINIRALPLRLLLRSHPQWRERPVAVVEEDKPLSPILWLNAAAVKGGIRPGMKYAAALSLDRGLCAGTVSEEEVGAAVRQVHGVLDRFSPRVEPSAEEPGIFWVDAGGLDRLYASLEDWAGQMHAALSGLELPASIAVGFGRFGTYAVAKARDAVVVLPTMAAEDTESRKVRLLDLQLEPKLRERLDKLAVYTVGDFLALPGERIARHLGEQARALYRFAAGDRSLPLQPRGLSEPLRARMELDANESDARG
;
A
#
# COMPACT_ATOMS: atom_id res chain seq x y z
N MET A 1 -3.56 50.53 -12.83
CA MET A 1 -3.26 50.01 -11.49
C MET A 1 -3.80 48.57 -11.46
N ASP A 2 -3.05 47.67 -12.06
CA ASP A 2 -3.40 46.25 -12.12
C ASP A 2 -2.69 45.53 -10.97
N ARG A 3 -3.46 45.01 -10.03
CA ARG A 3 -3.00 44.06 -9.03
C ARG A 3 -3.20 42.66 -9.63
N ALA A 4 -2.19 42.18 -10.31
CA ALA A 4 -2.08 40.76 -10.66
C ALA A 4 -2.00 39.97 -9.36
N GLY A 5 -3.07 39.22 -9.06
CA GLY A 5 -3.13 38.28 -7.97
C GLY A 5 -2.10 37.17 -8.17
N ALA A 6 -1.01 37.23 -7.43
CA ALA A 6 -0.10 36.12 -7.29
C ALA A 6 -0.84 34.99 -6.57
N THR A 7 -1.22 33.95 -7.33
CA THR A 7 -1.67 32.69 -6.76
C THR A 7 -0.55 32.16 -5.85
N PRO A 8 -0.78 31.88 -4.57
CA PRO A 8 0.27 31.33 -3.72
C PRO A 8 0.72 30.01 -4.33
N LYS A 9 2.03 29.89 -4.65
CA LYS A 9 2.67 28.62 -4.93
C LYS A 9 2.31 27.68 -3.80
N SER A 10 1.46 26.69 -4.08
CA SER A 10 1.12 25.62 -3.16
C SER A 10 2.42 25.08 -2.58
N ALA A 11 2.61 25.24 -1.26
CA ALA A 11 3.64 24.52 -0.55
C ALA A 11 3.43 23.04 -0.92
N ALA A 12 4.46 22.39 -1.47
CA ALA A 12 4.38 21.03 -1.92
C ALA A 12 3.76 20.18 -0.81
N GLY A 13 2.53 19.70 -1.02
CA GLY A 13 1.78 18.98 -0.02
C GLY A 13 2.57 17.74 0.42
N ARG A 14 2.59 17.48 1.73
CA ARG A 14 3.14 16.26 2.27
C ARG A 14 2.16 15.12 2.06
N THR A 15 2.66 13.92 1.71
CA THR A 15 1.87 12.71 1.60
C THR A 15 2.53 11.57 2.36
N ALA A 16 1.73 10.68 2.93
CA ALA A 16 2.23 9.43 3.49
C ALA A 16 1.76 8.25 2.63
N CYS A 17 2.64 7.28 2.43
CA CYS A 17 2.27 5.96 1.93
C CYS A 17 2.31 4.96 3.08
N ILE A 18 1.22 4.25 3.27
CA ILE A 18 1.08 3.15 4.21
C ILE A 18 1.13 1.85 3.40
N ASN A 19 1.99 0.92 3.82
CA ASN A 19 2.13 -0.39 3.20
C ASN A 19 1.89 -1.50 4.22
N ILE A 20 0.76 -2.17 4.11
CA ILE A 20 0.47 -3.42 4.81
C ILE A 20 0.95 -4.55 3.90
N ARG A 21 2.19 -5.01 4.15
CA ARG A 21 2.84 -6.01 3.29
C ARG A 21 2.06 -7.31 3.24
N ALA A 22 1.80 -7.80 2.01
CA ALA A 22 1.13 -9.08 1.77
C ALA A 22 -0.21 -9.18 2.53
N LEU A 23 -1.08 -8.17 2.40
CA LEU A 23 -2.37 -8.12 3.10
C LEU A 23 -3.15 -9.44 3.02
N PRO A 24 -3.31 -10.12 1.87
CA PRO A 24 -4.02 -11.41 1.82
C PRO A 24 -3.39 -12.48 2.70
N LEU A 25 -2.05 -12.59 2.72
CA LEU A 25 -1.36 -13.54 3.60
C LEU A 25 -1.58 -13.24 5.08
N ARG A 26 -1.63 -11.96 5.47
CA ARG A 26 -1.91 -11.57 6.85
C ARG A 26 -3.34 -11.91 7.25
N LEU A 27 -4.30 -11.75 6.35
CA LEU A 27 -5.68 -12.14 6.58
C LEU A 27 -5.79 -13.66 6.78
N LEU A 28 -5.12 -14.44 5.94
CA LEU A 28 -5.07 -15.89 6.09
C LEU A 28 -4.44 -16.33 7.42
N LEU A 29 -3.34 -15.69 7.84
CA LEU A 29 -2.68 -15.98 9.12
C LEU A 29 -3.50 -15.51 10.33
N ARG A 30 -4.32 -14.49 10.18
CA ARG A 30 -5.27 -14.03 11.22
C ARG A 30 -6.40 -15.03 11.40
N SER A 31 -6.90 -15.62 10.33
CA SER A 31 -7.93 -16.67 10.36
C SER A 31 -7.37 -18.01 10.85
N HIS A 32 -6.05 -18.24 10.70
CA HIS A 32 -5.37 -19.48 11.07
C HIS A 32 -4.13 -19.19 11.92
N PRO A 33 -4.29 -18.75 13.19
CA PRO A 33 -3.15 -18.39 14.04
C PRO A 33 -2.14 -19.52 14.24
N GLN A 34 -2.59 -20.78 14.20
CA GLN A 34 -1.78 -22.00 14.34
C GLN A 34 -0.81 -22.20 13.17
N TRP A 35 -0.93 -21.46 12.07
CA TRP A 35 -0.03 -21.55 10.91
C TRP A 35 1.14 -20.56 10.97
N ARG A 36 1.21 -19.66 11.93
CA ARG A 36 2.20 -18.56 11.99
C ARG A 36 3.65 -19.06 11.88
N GLU A 37 3.97 -20.19 12.52
CA GLU A 37 5.32 -20.78 12.53
C GLU A 37 5.56 -21.80 11.41
N ARG A 38 4.56 -22.04 10.58
CA ARG A 38 4.63 -23.02 9.49
C ARG A 38 4.89 -22.33 8.14
N PRO A 39 5.38 -23.06 7.11
CA PRO A 39 5.31 -22.59 5.74
C PRO A 39 3.85 -22.35 5.32
N VAL A 40 3.54 -21.14 4.86
CA VAL A 40 2.18 -20.74 4.47
C VAL A 40 2.17 -20.10 3.10
N ALA A 41 1.16 -20.45 2.31
CA ALA A 41 0.88 -19.88 1.01
C ALA A 41 -0.57 -19.41 0.89
N VAL A 42 -0.79 -18.31 0.20
CA VAL A 42 -2.09 -17.97 -0.38
C VAL A 42 -2.12 -18.46 -1.80
N VAL A 43 -3.13 -19.24 -2.14
CA VAL A 43 -3.38 -19.76 -3.50
C VAL A 43 -4.62 -19.08 -4.09
N GLU A 44 -4.69 -19.02 -5.42
CA GLU A 44 -5.85 -18.44 -6.11
C GLU A 44 -7.11 -19.28 -5.87
N GLU A 45 -6.96 -20.61 -5.99
CA GLU A 45 -8.02 -21.58 -5.71
C GLU A 45 -7.42 -22.78 -4.96
N ASP A 46 -8.23 -23.49 -4.19
CA ASP A 46 -7.79 -24.73 -3.53
C ASP A 46 -7.78 -25.91 -4.54
N LYS A 47 -6.87 -25.82 -5.51
CA LYS A 47 -6.66 -26.82 -6.58
C LYS A 47 -5.17 -27.06 -6.81
N PRO A 48 -4.76 -28.30 -7.18
CA PRO A 48 -3.35 -28.65 -7.35
C PRO A 48 -2.59 -27.78 -8.38
N LEU A 49 -3.28 -27.30 -9.41
CA LEU A 49 -2.67 -26.50 -10.49
C LEU A 49 -2.74 -24.98 -10.23
N SER A 50 -3.36 -24.58 -9.13
CA SER A 50 -3.50 -23.17 -8.78
C SER A 50 -2.15 -22.52 -8.52
N PRO A 51 -1.93 -21.29 -9.00
CA PRO A 51 -0.70 -20.56 -8.72
C PRO A 51 -0.66 -20.09 -7.26
N ILE A 52 0.53 -20.11 -6.70
CA ILE A 52 0.81 -19.48 -5.41
C ILE A 52 0.93 -17.97 -5.63
N LEU A 53 0.13 -17.20 -4.87
CA LEU A 53 0.10 -15.74 -4.97
C LEU A 53 1.00 -15.09 -3.92
N TRP A 54 0.93 -15.56 -2.67
CA TRP A 54 1.68 -15.02 -1.54
C TRP A 54 2.30 -16.12 -0.69
N LEU A 55 3.44 -15.80 -0.07
CA LEU A 55 4.22 -16.73 0.75
C LEU A 55 4.75 -16.03 2.00
N ASN A 56 4.79 -16.76 3.12
CA ASN A 56 5.56 -16.29 4.26
C ASN A 56 7.05 -16.62 4.11
N ALA A 57 7.87 -16.07 5.01
CA ALA A 57 9.32 -16.27 4.98
C ALA A 57 9.73 -17.74 5.12
N ALA A 58 8.97 -18.54 5.88
CA ALA A 58 9.25 -19.97 6.06
C ALA A 58 9.10 -20.74 4.74
N ALA A 59 8.01 -20.50 4.00
CA ALA A 59 7.79 -21.11 2.68
C ALA A 59 8.85 -20.68 1.65
N VAL A 60 9.26 -19.41 1.67
CA VAL A 60 10.34 -18.90 0.80
C VAL A 60 11.67 -19.57 1.11
N LYS A 61 12.00 -19.80 2.39
CA LYS A 61 13.20 -20.53 2.83
C LYS A 61 13.16 -21.99 2.37
N GLY A 62 11.98 -22.61 2.31
CA GLY A 62 11.75 -23.95 1.74
C GLY A 62 11.90 -24.05 0.22
N GLY A 63 12.28 -22.96 -0.45
CA GLY A 63 12.49 -22.94 -1.91
C GLY A 63 11.23 -22.65 -2.72
N ILE A 64 10.09 -22.44 -2.07
CA ILE A 64 8.82 -22.12 -2.76
C ILE A 64 8.87 -20.67 -3.27
N ARG A 65 8.27 -20.44 -4.43
CA ARG A 65 8.28 -19.14 -5.12
C ARG A 65 6.86 -18.75 -5.55
N PRO A 66 6.50 -17.45 -5.57
CA PRO A 66 5.25 -17.00 -6.17
C PRO A 66 5.15 -17.43 -7.62
N GLY A 67 3.94 -17.78 -8.06
CA GLY A 67 3.66 -18.31 -9.39
C GLY A 67 3.90 -19.82 -9.57
N MET A 68 4.52 -20.52 -8.61
CA MET A 68 4.57 -21.97 -8.62
C MET A 68 3.17 -22.57 -8.51
N LYS A 69 2.98 -23.74 -9.13
CA LYS A 69 1.76 -24.53 -8.92
C LYS A 69 1.74 -25.11 -7.51
N TYR A 70 0.59 -25.13 -6.87
CA TYR A 70 0.44 -25.62 -5.51
C TYR A 70 0.96 -27.06 -5.33
N ALA A 71 0.64 -27.98 -6.25
CA ALA A 71 1.16 -29.35 -6.20
C ALA A 71 2.70 -29.41 -6.26
N ALA A 72 3.33 -28.55 -7.05
CA ALA A 72 4.79 -28.49 -7.12
C ALA A 72 5.39 -27.97 -5.80
N ALA A 73 4.76 -27.00 -5.16
CA ALA A 73 5.17 -26.49 -3.86
C ALA A 73 5.05 -27.54 -2.75
N LEU A 74 3.96 -28.33 -2.75
CA LEU A 74 3.79 -29.46 -1.81
C LEU A 74 4.86 -30.54 -2.00
N SER A 75 5.40 -30.70 -3.21
CA SER A 75 6.51 -31.64 -3.45
C SER A 75 7.83 -31.14 -2.86
N LEU A 76 8.01 -29.80 -2.70
CA LEU A 76 9.17 -29.21 -2.03
C LEU A 76 9.02 -29.25 -0.51
N ASP A 77 7.82 -28.95 -0.01
CA ASP A 77 7.52 -28.95 1.41
C ASP A 77 6.12 -29.51 1.68
N ARG A 78 6.07 -30.75 2.19
CA ARG A 78 4.81 -31.41 2.56
C ARG A 78 4.12 -30.77 3.76
N GLY A 79 4.83 -29.95 4.52
CA GLY A 79 4.32 -29.20 5.65
C GLY A 79 3.64 -27.87 5.27
N LEU A 80 3.61 -27.52 3.98
CA LEU A 80 3.01 -26.29 3.49
C LEU A 80 1.51 -26.23 3.81
N CYS A 81 1.11 -25.19 4.53
CA CYS A 81 -0.29 -24.83 4.72
C CYS A 81 -0.69 -23.86 3.60
N ALA A 82 -1.80 -24.12 2.95
CA ALA A 82 -2.31 -23.22 1.92
C ALA A 82 -3.79 -22.91 2.14
N GLY A 83 -4.20 -21.74 1.72
CA GLY A 83 -5.59 -21.30 1.76
C GLY A 83 -5.85 -20.20 0.76
N THR A 84 -7.13 -19.93 0.55
CA THR A 84 -7.62 -18.84 -0.30
C THR A 84 -8.06 -17.67 0.57
N VAL A 85 -8.02 -16.47 0.01
CA VAL A 85 -8.61 -15.27 0.60
C VAL A 85 -9.46 -14.61 -0.49
N SER A 86 -10.73 -14.43 -0.21
CA SER A 86 -11.67 -13.87 -1.18
C SER A 86 -11.46 -12.37 -1.39
N GLU A 87 -11.89 -11.85 -2.52
CA GLU A 87 -11.89 -10.41 -2.79
C GLU A 87 -12.75 -9.64 -1.77
N GLU A 88 -13.83 -10.25 -1.27
CA GLU A 88 -14.69 -9.66 -0.26
C GLU A 88 -13.96 -9.50 1.09
N GLU A 89 -13.19 -10.51 1.52
CA GLU A 89 -12.36 -10.44 2.73
C GLU A 89 -11.28 -9.37 2.61
N VAL A 90 -10.60 -9.30 1.45
CA VAL A 90 -9.62 -8.25 1.16
C VAL A 90 -10.30 -6.87 1.17
N GLY A 91 -11.43 -6.73 0.51
CA GLY A 91 -12.22 -5.49 0.48
C GLY A 91 -12.69 -5.05 1.87
N ALA A 92 -13.13 -5.99 2.71
CA ALA A 92 -13.50 -5.72 4.10
C ALA A 92 -12.31 -5.22 4.92
N ALA A 93 -11.14 -5.83 4.76
CA ALA A 93 -9.91 -5.40 5.43
C ALA A 93 -9.46 -4.00 4.95
N VAL A 94 -9.54 -3.72 3.65
CA VAL A 94 -9.25 -2.39 3.09
C VAL A 94 -10.18 -1.34 3.69
N ARG A 95 -11.50 -1.61 3.80
CA ARG A 95 -12.44 -0.71 4.46
C ARG A 95 -12.14 -0.51 5.94
N GLN A 96 -11.78 -1.58 6.66
CA GLN A 96 -11.40 -1.51 8.07
C GLN A 96 -10.18 -0.61 8.29
N VAL A 97 -9.12 -0.80 7.47
CA VAL A 97 -7.91 0.03 7.50
C VAL A 97 -8.23 1.49 7.15
N HIS A 98 -9.02 1.71 6.11
CA HIS A 98 -9.44 3.05 5.71
C HIS A 98 -10.13 3.78 6.87
N GLY A 99 -11.11 3.15 7.54
CA GLY A 99 -11.80 3.73 8.69
C GLY A 99 -10.88 4.04 9.88
N VAL A 100 -9.76 3.33 10.03
CA VAL A 100 -8.71 3.69 11.01
C VAL A 100 -7.94 4.92 10.54
N LEU A 101 -7.55 4.97 9.26
CA LEU A 101 -6.75 6.06 8.69
C LEU A 101 -7.53 7.38 8.61
N ASP A 102 -8.85 7.33 8.42
CA ASP A 102 -9.75 8.52 8.42
C ASP A 102 -9.69 9.32 9.73
N ARG A 103 -9.30 8.68 10.83
CA ARG A 103 -9.09 9.38 12.11
C ARG A 103 -7.85 10.27 12.12
N PHE A 104 -6.92 10.03 11.21
CA PHE A 104 -5.64 10.74 11.10
C PHE A 104 -5.60 11.76 9.97
N SER A 105 -6.42 11.58 8.94
CA SER A 105 -6.57 12.52 7.84
C SER A 105 -7.90 12.26 7.11
N PRO A 106 -8.63 13.30 6.72
CA PRO A 106 -9.88 13.14 5.95
C PRO A 106 -9.63 12.77 4.47
N ARG A 107 -8.38 12.70 4.05
CA ARG A 107 -8.01 12.44 2.65
C ARG A 107 -7.16 11.18 2.59
N VAL A 108 -7.85 10.05 2.51
CA VAL A 108 -7.27 8.71 2.37
C VAL A 108 -7.64 8.14 1.01
N GLU A 109 -6.64 7.62 0.30
CA GLU A 109 -6.82 6.96 -0.99
C GLU A 109 -6.24 5.55 -0.92
N PRO A 110 -7.07 4.50 -0.90
CA PRO A 110 -6.60 3.13 -1.06
C PRO A 110 -6.15 2.89 -2.49
N SER A 111 -5.10 2.12 -2.69
CA SER A 111 -4.68 1.67 -4.02
C SER A 111 -5.74 0.76 -4.63
N ALA A 112 -6.06 1.02 -5.91
CA ALA A 112 -6.93 0.14 -6.68
C ALA A 112 -6.19 -1.11 -7.19
N GLU A 113 -4.87 -1.01 -7.37
CA GLU A 113 -4.04 -2.04 -8.01
C GLU A 113 -3.38 -2.96 -6.97
N GLU A 114 -3.05 -2.43 -5.80
CA GLU A 114 -2.29 -3.16 -4.77
C GLU A 114 -2.99 -3.04 -3.40
N PRO A 115 -3.83 -4.03 -3.04
CA PRO A 115 -4.47 -4.06 -1.72
C PRO A 115 -3.43 -4.04 -0.59
N GLY A 116 -3.64 -3.14 0.38
CA GLY A 116 -2.70 -2.90 1.48
C GLY A 116 -1.85 -1.66 1.31
N ILE A 117 -1.88 -1.01 0.15
CA ILE A 117 -1.29 0.31 -0.08
C ILE A 117 -2.36 1.39 0.07
N PHE A 118 -2.02 2.44 0.84
CA PHE A 118 -2.86 3.62 1.02
C PHE A 118 -2.00 4.87 0.93
N TRP A 119 -2.54 5.92 0.33
CA TRP A 119 -1.96 7.26 0.42
C TRP A 119 -2.83 8.13 1.31
N VAL A 120 -2.17 8.91 2.17
CA VAL A 120 -2.81 9.77 3.15
C VAL A 120 -2.22 11.17 3.03
N ASP A 121 -3.08 12.18 2.98
CA ASP A 121 -2.64 13.57 2.98
C ASP A 121 -2.09 13.94 4.37
N ALA A 122 -0.86 14.39 4.40
CA ALA A 122 -0.16 14.84 5.59
C ALA A 122 -0.03 16.38 5.65
N GLY A 123 -0.81 17.10 4.85
CA GLY A 123 -0.81 18.56 4.84
C GLY A 123 -1.55 19.15 6.05
N GLY A 124 -0.98 20.20 6.65
CA GLY A 124 -1.64 20.97 7.72
C GLY A 124 -1.72 20.29 9.09
N LEU A 125 -0.97 19.22 9.32
CA LEU A 125 -0.99 18.43 10.56
C LEU A 125 -0.13 19.03 11.69
N ASP A 126 0.69 20.01 11.39
CA ASP A 126 1.58 20.73 12.31
C ASP A 126 0.87 21.44 13.48
N ARG A 127 -0.45 21.61 13.37
CA ARG A 127 -1.30 22.16 14.44
C ARG A 127 -1.96 21.11 15.33
N LEU A 128 -1.97 19.85 14.89
CA LEU A 128 -2.67 18.75 15.56
C LEU A 128 -1.72 17.76 16.21
N TYR A 129 -0.50 17.65 15.71
CA TYR A 129 0.51 16.70 16.17
C TYR A 129 1.83 17.41 16.44
N ALA A 130 2.61 16.87 17.37
CA ALA A 130 3.91 17.42 17.72
C ALA A 130 4.91 17.37 16.56
N SER A 131 4.82 16.33 15.73
CA SER A 131 5.62 16.16 14.51
C SER A 131 4.96 15.16 13.55
N LEU A 132 5.48 15.06 12.32
CA LEU A 132 5.05 14.04 11.38
C LEU A 132 5.45 12.63 11.83
N GLU A 133 6.55 12.49 12.57
CA GLU A 133 6.97 11.24 13.19
C GLU A 133 5.97 10.77 14.25
N ASP A 134 5.48 11.69 15.10
CA ASP A 134 4.45 11.41 16.10
C ASP A 134 3.15 10.98 15.42
N TRP A 135 2.67 11.74 14.43
CA TRP A 135 1.49 11.42 13.65
C TRP A 135 1.56 10.03 12.99
N ALA A 136 2.66 9.76 12.28
CA ALA A 136 2.86 8.47 11.61
C ALA A 136 3.06 7.32 12.61
N GLY A 137 3.68 7.59 13.76
CA GLY A 137 3.82 6.64 14.86
C GLY A 137 2.48 6.23 15.47
N GLN A 138 1.57 7.19 15.68
CA GLN A 138 0.21 6.91 16.16
C GLN A 138 -0.60 6.09 15.13
N MET A 139 -0.49 6.38 13.85
CA MET A 139 -1.08 5.58 12.76
C MET A 139 -0.54 4.14 12.78
N HIS A 140 0.79 4.00 12.87
CA HIS A 140 1.46 2.69 12.93
C HIS A 140 0.97 1.87 14.14
N ALA A 141 0.86 2.50 15.31
CA ALA A 141 0.35 1.85 16.53
C ALA A 141 -1.12 1.40 16.36
N ALA A 142 -1.97 2.27 15.77
CA ALA A 142 -3.37 1.95 15.53
C ALA A 142 -3.56 0.77 14.57
N LEU A 143 -2.76 0.68 13.50
CA LEU A 143 -2.79 -0.44 12.56
C LEU A 143 -2.22 -1.73 13.16
N SER A 144 -1.19 -1.62 13.99
CA SER A 144 -0.63 -2.75 14.74
C SER A 144 -1.67 -3.35 15.70
N GLY A 145 -2.51 -2.51 16.31
CA GLY A 145 -3.64 -2.94 17.14
C GLY A 145 -4.70 -3.75 16.38
N LEU A 146 -4.75 -3.66 15.05
CA LEU A 146 -5.59 -4.51 14.20
C LEU A 146 -4.91 -5.82 13.77
N GLU A 147 -3.73 -6.14 14.29
CA GLU A 147 -2.84 -7.21 13.78
C GLU A 147 -2.46 -7.04 12.31
N LEU A 148 -2.46 -5.82 11.81
CA LEU A 148 -2.08 -5.43 10.46
C LEU A 148 -0.88 -4.45 10.51
N PRO A 149 0.30 -4.90 10.97
CA PRO A 149 1.46 -4.03 11.05
C PRO A 149 1.80 -3.50 9.66
N ALA A 150 2.03 -2.20 9.60
CA ALA A 150 2.31 -1.47 8.37
C ALA A 150 3.64 -0.75 8.44
N SER A 151 4.33 -0.63 7.31
CA SER A 151 5.37 0.38 7.14
C SER A 151 4.75 1.68 6.64
N ILE A 152 5.30 2.81 7.08
CA ILE A 152 4.79 4.14 6.74
C ILE A 152 5.94 5.01 6.29
N ALA A 153 5.85 5.60 5.10
CA ALA A 153 6.78 6.60 4.62
C ALA A 153 6.06 7.91 4.39
N VAL A 154 6.52 8.97 5.04
CA VAL A 154 6.00 10.34 4.89
C VAL A 154 6.97 11.15 4.05
N GLY A 155 6.50 11.78 2.99
CA GLY A 155 7.34 12.51 2.05
C GLY A 155 6.54 13.50 1.21
N PHE A 156 6.86 13.61 -0.07
CA PHE A 156 6.35 14.64 -0.97
C PHE A 156 5.68 14.09 -2.22
N GLY A 157 6.08 12.89 -2.67
CA GLY A 157 5.59 12.28 -3.90
C GLY A 157 5.02 10.90 -3.67
N ARG A 158 4.03 10.52 -4.48
CA ARG A 158 3.35 9.22 -4.36
C ARG A 158 4.31 8.05 -4.56
N PHE A 159 5.13 8.11 -5.62
CA PHE A 159 6.08 7.03 -5.90
C PHE A 159 7.20 6.95 -4.87
N GLY A 160 7.80 8.10 -4.50
CA GLY A 160 8.91 8.12 -3.53
C GLY A 160 8.51 7.52 -2.19
N THR A 161 7.35 7.94 -1.65
CA THR A 161 6.80 7.39 -0.40
C THR A 161 6.43 5.92 -0.54
N TYR A 162 5.84 5.51 -1.67
CA TYR A 162 5.52 4.12 -1.97
C TYR A 162 6.79 3.24 -1.96
N ALA A 163 7.81 3.62 -2.72
CA ALA A 163 9.04 2.86 -2.83
C ALA A 163 9.73 2.69 -1.46
N VAL A 164 9.82 3.78 -0.68
CA VAL A 164 10.42 3.73 0.67
C VAL A 164 9.59 2.88 1.62
N ALA A 165 8.25 3.00 1.62
CA ALA A 165 7.37 2.18 2.45
C ALA A 165 7.46 0.69 2.11
N LYS A 166 7.68 0.33 0.84
CA LYS A 166 7.87 -1.07 0.41
C LYS A 166 9.20 -1.65 0.90
N ALA A 167 10.26 -0.84 0.95
CA ALA A 167 11.62 -1.28 1.29
C ALA A 167 11.92 -1.28 2.80
N ARG A 168 11.11 -0.61 3.62
CA ARG A 168 11.33 -0.46 5.05
C ARG A 168 10.22 -1.13 5.86
N ASP A 169 10.56 -1.64 7.05
CA ASP A 169 9.59 -2.19 8.01
C ASP A 169 9.43 -1.25 9.22
N ALA A 170 9.35 0.05 8.97
CA ALA A 170 9.34 1.09 9.99
C ALA A 170 8.57 2.33 9.53
N VAL A 171 8.41 3.27 10.45
CA VAL A 171 8.00 4.65 10.13
C VAL A 171 9.23 5.43 9.67
N VAL A 172 9.14 6.07 8.52
CA VAL A 172 10.20 6.90 7.93
C VAL A 172 9.61 8.25 7.51
N VAL A 173 10.19 9.35 8.00
CA VAL A 173 9.85 10.70 7.55
C VAL A 173 11.00 11.25 6.73
N LEU A 174 10.73 11.57 5.48
CA LEU A 174 11.72 12.09 4.52
C LEU A 174 11.74 13.62 4.65
N PRO A 175 12.87 14.22 5.08
CA PRO A 175 12.89 15.64 5.45
C PRO A 175 12.75 16.57 4.25
N THR A 176 13.25 16.18 3.07
CA THR A 176 13.25 16.98 1.84
C THR A 176 12.93 16.14 0.62
N MET A 177 12.51 16.79 -0.47
CA MET A 177 12.31 16.12 -1.78
C MET A 177 13.60 15.48 -2.31
N ALA A 178 14.75 16.08 -2.04
CA ALA A 178 16.04 15.51 -2.43
C ALA A 178 16.38 14.23 -1.64
N ALA A 179 16.06 14.21 -0.34
CA ALA A 179 16.21 13.01 0.48
C ALA A 179 15.27 11.89 0.00
N GLU A 180 14.02 12.24 -0.35
CA GLU A 180 13.06 11.28 -0.92
C GLU A 180 13.57 10.70 -2.24
N ASP A 181 14.04 11.54 -3.18
CA ASP A 181 14.59 11.07 -4.44
C ASP A 181 15.80 10.14 -4.23
N THR A 182 16.69 10.52 -3.32
CA THR A 182 17.87 9.72 -2.99
C THR A 182 17.48 8.36 -2.39
N GLU A 183 16.56 8.33 -1.42
CA GLU A 183 16.17 7.08 -0.75
C GLU A 183 15.31 6.19 -1.67
N SER A 184 14.40 6.76 -2.44
CA SER A 184 13.58 5.99 -3.38
C SER A 184 14.41 5.34 -4.49
N ARG A 185 15.45 6.00 -5.00
CA ARG A 185 16.36 5.44 -6.01
C ARG A 185 17.18 4.25 -5.51
N LYS A 186 17.49 4.19 -4.21
CA LYS A 186 18.21 3.07 -3.59
C LYS A 186 17.34 1.82 -3.40
N VAL A 187 16.02 1.94 -3.49
CA VAL A 187 15.10 0.83 -3.29
C VAL A 187 15.34 -0.24 -4.35
N ARG A 188 15.44 -1.49 -3.90
CA ARG A 188 15.63 -2.62 -4.80
C ARG A 188 14.32 -2.93 -5.50
N LEU A 189 14.37 -3.24 -6.78
CA LEU A 189 13.20 -3.61 -7.56
C LEU A 189 12.50 -4.87 -7.04
N LEU A 190 13.24 -5.75 -6.37
CA LEU A 190 12.67 -6.94 -5.74
C LEU A 190 11.78 -6.64 -4.53
N ASP A 191 11.90 -5.46 -3.93
CA ASP A 191 11.03 -5.00 -2.83
C ASP A 191 9.71 -4.44 -3.36
N LEU A 192 9.64 -4.12 -4.66
CA LEU A 192 8.43 -3.76 -5.37
C LEU A 192 7.71 -5.02 -5.89
N GLN A 193 6.40 -4.92 -6.04
CA GLN A 193 5.58 -6.06 -6.49
C GLN A 193 5.63 -6.20 -8.01
N LEU A 194 6.69 -6.84 -8.53
CA LEU A 194 6.90 -7.06 -9.95
C LEU A 194 6.53 -8.50 -10.35
N GLU A 195 5.96 -8.65 -11.54
CA GLU A 195 5.75 -9.94 -12.15
C GLU A 195 7.06 -10.72 -12.32
N PRO A 196 7.07 -12.05 -12.12
CA PRO A 196 8.28 -12.86 -12.23
C PRO A 196 9.01 -12.68 -13.59
N LYS A 197 8.26 -12.59 -14.67
CA LYS A 197 8.82 -12.39 -16.02
C LYS A 197 9.55 -11.04 -16.18
N LEU A 198 8.98 -9.97 -15.60
CA LEU A 198 9.63 -8.66 -15.63
C LEU A 198 10.90 -8.68 -14.77
N ARG A 199 10.82 -9.28 -13.58
CA ARG A 199 11.98 -9.42 -12.69
C ARG A 199 13.14 -10.14 -13.38
N GLU A 200 12.90 -11.30 -14.00
CA GLU A 200 13.94 -12.05 -14.75
C GLU A 200 14.57 -11.22 -15.86
N ARG A 201 13.79 -10.40 -16.56
CA ARG A 201 14.32 -9.53 -17.62
C ARG A 201 15.21 -8.44 -17.06
N LEU A 202 14.79 -7.81 -15.94
CA LEU A 202 15.59 -6.78 -15.27
C LEU A 202 16.88 -7.36 -14.69
N ASP A 203 16.83 -8.55 -14.09
CA ASP A 203 18.02 -9.27 -13.60
C ASP A 203 19.03 -9.54 -14.71
N LYS A 204 18.57 -9.98 -15.90
CA LYS A 204 19.42 -10.18 -17.09
C LYS A 204 20.07 -8.90 -17.60
N LEU A 205 19.47 -7.75 -17.33
CA LEU A 205 20.00 -6.42 -17.68
C LEU A 205 20.85 -5.80 -16.55
N ALA A 206 21.06 -6.52 -15.46
CA ALA A 206 21.74 -6.02 -14.24
C ALA A 206 21.08 -4.75 -13.68
N VAL A 207 19.75 -4.63 -13.77
CA VAL A 207 18.94 -3.53 -13.26
C VAL A 207 18.32 -3.97 -11.94
N TYR A 208 18.86 -3.52 -10.83
CA TYR A 208 18.48 -4.00 -9.50
C TYR A 208 17.76 -2.98 -8.64
N THR A 209 17.99 -1.71 -8.87
CA THR A 209 17.38 -0.62 -8.10
C THR A 209 16.44 0.24 -8.93
N VAL A 210 15.60 1.01 -8.25
CA VAL A 210 14.78 2.05 -8.89
C VAL A 210 15.65 3.04 -9.65
N GLY A 211 16.81 3.40 -9.12
CA GLY A 211 17.77 4.30 -9.77
C GLY A 211 18.28 3.74 -11.09
N ASP A 212 18.69 2.46 -11.11
CA ASP A 212 19.13 1.77 -12.34
C ASP A 212 17.99 1.73 -13.39
N PHE A 213 16.77 1.43 -12.91
CA PHE A 213 15.59 1.35 -13.77
C PHE A 213 15.24 2.70 -14.42
N LEU A 214 15.29 3.78 -13.63
CA LEU A 214 15.02 5.14 -14.14
C LEU A 214 16.14 5.68 -15.04
N ALA A 215 17.34 5.10 -14.99
CA ALA A 215 18.42 5.45 -15.92
C ALA A 215 18.23 4.83 -17.32
N LEU A 216 17.32 3.85 -17.46
CA LEU A 216 17.01 3.28 -18.76
C LEU A 216 16.24 4.29 -19.64
N PRO A 217 16.51 4.32 -20.96
CA PRO A 217 15.73 5.15 -21.88
C PRO A 217 14.25 4.73 -21.88
N GLY A 218 13.33 5.66 -21.59
CA GLY A 218 11.89 5.38 -21.45
C GLY A 218 11.26 4.71 -22.69
N GLU A 219 11.71 5.06 -23.89
CA GLU A 219 11.26 4.43 -25.15
C GLU A 219 11.63 2.94 -25.20
N ARG A 220 12.80 2.56 -24.68
CA ARG A 220 13.24 1.17 -24.63
C ARG A 220 12.44 0.35 -23.62
N ILE A 221 12.06 0.96 -22.50
CA ILE A 221 11.23 0.30 -21.45
C ILE A 221 9.91 -0.14 -22.06
N ALA A 222 9.19 0.76 -22.74
CA ALA A 222 7.91 0.48 -23.34
C ALA A 222 7.99 -0.63 -24.39
N ARG A 223 9.05 -0.65 -25.19
CA ARG A 223 9.22 -1.56 -26.32
C ARG A 223 9.69 -2.96 -25.92
N HIS A 224 10.54 -3.07 -24.90
CA HIS A 224 11.25 -4.31 -24.60
C HIS A 224 10.89 -4.94 -23.26
N LEU A 225 10.36 -4.18 -22.30
CA LEU A 225 10.08 -4.70 -20.96
C LEU A 225 8.59 -4.96 -20.66
N GLY A 226 7.69 -4.48 -21.53
CA GLY A 226 6.26 -4.73 -21.43
C GLY A 226 5.50 -3.68 -20.63
N GLU A 227 4.17 -3.89 -20.49
CA GLU A 227 3.26 -2.86 -19.95
C GLU A 227 3.48 -2.60 -18.45
N GLN A 228 3.77 -3.63 -17.65
CA GLN A 228 4.05 -3.42 -16.23
C GLN A 228 5.29 -2.52 -16.02
N ALA A 229 6.36 -2.71 -16.80
CA ALA A 229 7.55 -1.86 -16.73
C ALA A 229 7.22 -0.42 -17.16
N ARG A 230 6.38 -0.26 -18.18
CA ARG A 230 5.92 1.05 -18.64
C ARG A 230 5.07 1.77 -17.58
N ALA A 231 4.16 1.04 -16.93
CA ALA A 231 3.33 1.58 -15.86
C ALA A 231 4.19 2.00 -14.66
N LEU A 232 5.15 1.15 -14.25
CA LEU A 232 6.10 1.48 -13.19
C LEU A 232 6.94 2.71 -13.54
N TYR A 233 7.44 2.81 -14.78
CA TYR A 233 8.22 3.96 -15.21
C TYR A 233 7.41 5.25 -15.19
N ARG A 234 6.16 5.22 -15.69
CA ARG A 234 5.27 6.38 -15.63
C ARG A 234 4.96 6.78 -14.18
N PHE A 235 4.75 5.84 -13.30
CA PHE A 235 4.52 6.10 -11.88
C PHE A 235 5.76 6.70 -11.21
N ALA A 236 6.96 6.17 -11.51
CA ALA A 236 8.22 6.61 -10.91
C ALA A 236 8.72 7.95 -11.48
N ALA A 237 8.50 8.19 -12.78
CA ALA A 237 8.86 9.43 -13.47
C ALA A 237 7.74 10.48 -13.48
N GLY A 238 6.55 10.10 -12.97
CA GLY A 238 5.34 10.92 -13.00
C GLY A 238 5.37 12.15 -12.12
N ASP A 239 4.35 12.98 -12.29
CA ASP A 239 4.21 14.22 -11.53
C ASP A 239 3.98 13.94 -10.04
N ARG A 240 4.89 14.45 -9.21
CA ARG A 240 4.81 14.36 -7.74
C ARG A 240 3.62 15.14 -7.16
N SER A 241 3.06 16.06 -7.94
CA SER A 241 1.97 16.95 -7.54
C SER A 241 0.57 16.40 -7.78
N LEU A 242 0.44 15.15 -8.28
CA LEU A 242 -0.87 14.55 -8.50
C LEU A 242 -1.66 14.52 -7.18
N PRO A 243 -2.80 15.25 -7.10
CA PRO A 243 -3.59 15.28 -5.88
C PRO A 243 -4.14 13.88 -5.57
N LEU A 244 -4.25 13.58 -4.29
CA LEU A 244 -4.95 12.39 -3.84
C LEU A 244 -6.39 12.44 -4.34
N GLN A 245 -6.90 11.31 -4.75
CA GLN A 245 -8.31 11.09 -5.08
C GLN A 245 -8.97 10.32 -3.94
N PRO A 246 -9.40 11.00 -2.86
CA PRO A 246 -10.01 10.35 -1.73
C PRO A 246 -11.26 9.62 -2.19
N ARG A 247 -11.31 8.32 -1.98
CA ARG A 247 -12.54 7.54 -2.16
C ARG A 247 -13.25 7.56 -0.82
N GLY A 248 -14.27 8.40 -0.66
CA GLY A 248 -15.22 8.25 0.43
C GLY A 248 -15.81 6.84 0.34
N LEU A 249 -15.62 6.04 1.38
CA LEU A 249 -16.39 4.81 1.53
C LEU A 249 -17.83 5.28 1.74
N SER A 250 -18.66 5.14 0.70
CA SER A 250 -20.06 5.54 0.72
C SER A 250 -20.82 4.58 1.63
N GLU A 251 -20.72 4.77 2.94
CA GLU A 251 -21.83 4.40 3.81
C GLU A 251 -22.82 5.57 3.75
N PRO A 252 -24.10 5.31 3.39
CA PRO A 252 -25.12 6.33 3.52
C PRO A 252 -25.18 6.73 5.00
N LEU A 253 -24.95 8.01 5.30
CA LEU A 253 -25.16 8.58 6.62
C LEU A 253 -26.62 8.31 7.00
N ARG A 254 -26.88 7.27 7.76
CA ARG A 254 -28.15 7.04 8.44
C ARG A 254 -28.17 7.89 9.69
N ALA A 255 -28.45 9.17 9.51
CA ALA A 255 -28.89 10.05 10.59
C ALA A 255 -30.32 9.63 10.95
N ARG A 256 -30.46 8.90 12.06
CA ARG A 256 -31.77 8.68 12.68
C ARG A 256 -32.07 9.88 13.53
N MET A 257 -32.82 10.83 12.97
CA MET A 257 -33.35 11.96 13.72
C MET A 257 -34.65 11.48 14.36
N GLU A 258 -34.63 11.18 15.66
CA GLU A 258 -35.86 11.05 16.44
C GLU A 258 -36.41 12.45 16.65
N LEU A 259 -37.47 12.78 15.92
CA LEU A 259 -38.29 13.95 16.20
C LEU A 259 -39.18 13.60 17.40
N ASP A 260 -38.88 14.12 18.57
CA ASP A 260 -39.79 14.13 19.68
C ASP A 260 -41.02 14.97 19.26
N ALA A 261 -42.12 14.31 18.94
CA ALA A 261 -43.39 14.94 18.78
C ALA A 261 -43.88 15.35 20.15
N ASN A 262 -43.66 16.60 20.52
CA ASN A 262 -44.34 17.20 21.65
C ASN A 262 -45.83 17.36 21.29
N GLU A 263 -46.65 16.52 21.87
CA GLU A 263 -48.09 16.74 21.94
C GLU A 263 -48.34 17.99 22.77
N SER A 264 -48.63 19.09 22.10
CA SER A 264 -49.24 20.24 22.75
C SER A 264 -50.74 20.00 22.77
N ASP A 265 -51.20 19.48 23.91
CA ASP A 265 -52.59 19.52 24.32
C ASP A 265 -53.03 20.99 24.41
N ALA A 266 -53.89 21.44 23.49
CA ALA A 266 -54.58 22.69 23.55
C ALA A 266 -56.04 22.42 23.92
N ARG A 267 -56.34 22.51 25.18
CA ARG A 267 -57.68 22.77 25.66
C ARG A 267 -58.08 24.23 25.32
N GLY A 268 -59.24 24.41 24.73
CA GLY A 268 -59.88 25.68 24.53
C GLY A 268 -61.09 25.54 23.63
#